data_39f451fd86596af05f98885b678e0631
#
_entry.id   39f451fd86596af05f98885b678e0631
#
_cell.length_a   1.000
_cell.length_b   1.000
_cell.length_c   1.000
_cell.angle_alpha   90.00
_cell.angle_beta   90.00
_cell.angle_gamma   90.00
#
_symmetry.space_group_name_H-M   'P 1'
#
loop_
_entity.id
_entity.type
_entity.pdbx_description
1 polymer ?
#
loop_
_entity_poly.entity_id
_entity_poly.type
_entity_poly.pdbx_seq_one_letter_code
_entity_poly.pdbx_strand_id
1 'polypeptide(L)'
;MNTNSVYWQLALQHPGELVEGVADITQAIHIILRTPRGSDPHRPEFGSNLHHYIDYPIDRAIPHVVRETVEAIKRWEPRCKLLAVKPLIDGTHMTLRLSWETTSGVLQATEVLWR
;
A
#
# COMPACT_ATOMS: atom_id res chain seq x y z
N MET A 1 1.35 -4.65 17.11
CA MET A 1 1.87 -5.93 16.61
C MET A 1 2.73 -5.69 15.38
N ASN A 2 3.85 -6.34 15.33
CA ASN A 2 4.75 -6.22 14.18
C ASN A 2 4.24 -7.07 13.02
N THR A 3 4.18 -6.49 11.81
CA THR A 3 3.79 -7.19 10.58
C THR A 3 4.61 -8.46 10.36
N ASN A 4 5.91 -8.42 10.67
CA ASN A 4 6.78 -9.57 10.51
C ASN A 4 6.40 -10.73 11.42
N SER A 5 5.95 -10.45 12.67
CA SER A 5 5.49 -11.50 13.58
C SER A 5 4.28 -12.23 13.04
N VAL A 6 3.30 -11.49 12.51
CA VAL A 6 2.11 -12.08 11.91
C VAL A 6 2.50 -12.91 10.69
N TYR A 7 3.35 -12.37 9.83
CA TYR A 7 3.84 -13.04 8.63
C TYR A 7 4.51 -14.39 8.96
N TRP A 8 5.40 -14.41 9.96
CA TRP A 8 6.10 -15.62 10.34
C TRP A 8 5.17 -16.68 10.94
N GLN A 9 4.19 -16.27 11.73
CA GLN A 9 3.21 -17.20 12.29
C GLN A 9 2.40 -17.88 11.19
N LEU A 10 1.98 -17.10 10.20
CA LEU A 10 1.22 -17.63 9.08
C LEU A 10 2.07 -18.53 8.19
N ALA A 11 3.33 -18.18 7.99
CA ALA A 11 4.26 -19.00 7.21
C ALA A 11 4.49 -20.38 7.85
N LEU A 12 4.50 -20.44 9.18
CA LEU A 12 4.62 -21.72 9.90
C LEU A 12 3.38 -22.59 9.78
N GLN A 13 2.19 -21.97 9.73
CA GLN A 13 0.93 -22.68 9.61
C GLN A 13 0.63 -23.11 8.17
N HIS A 14 1.00 -22.28 7.22
CA HIS A 14 0.70 -22.47 5.80
C HIS A 14 1.95 -22.18 4.97
N PRO A 15 2.98 -23.03 5.08
CA PRO A 15 4.24 -22.78 4.38
C PRO A 15 4.06 -22.83 2.86
N GLY A 16 4.62 -21.83 2.19
CA GLY A 16 4.63 -21.71 0.74
C GLY A 16 3.51 -20.83 0.21
N GLU A 17 2.27 -21.32 0.21
CA GLU A 17 1.15 -20.68 -0.46
C GLU A 17 0.80 -19.31 0.12
N LEU A 18 0.63 -19.22 1.44
CA LEU A 18 0.25 -17.96 2.10
C LEU A 18 1.40 -16.94 2.09
N VAL A 19 2.62 -17.42 2.29
CA VAL A 19 3.82 -16.56 2.30
C VAL A 19 3.99 -15.89 0.94
N GLU A 20 3.87 -16.64 -0.14
CA GLU A 20 3.99 -16.11 -1.49
C GLU A 20 2.88 -15.11 -1.80
N GLY A 21 1.65 -15.41 -1.39
CA GLY A 21 0.52 -14.52 -1.61
C GLY A 21 0.68 -13.18 -0.91
N VAL A 22 1.08 -13.18 0.36
CA VAL A 22 1.29 -11.95 1.14
C VAL A 22 2.45 -11.13 0.58
N ALA A 23 3.57 -11.77 0.26
CA ALA A 23 4.72 -11.09 -0.31
C ALA A 23 4.39 -10.47 -1.68
N ASP A 24 3.65 -11.19 -2.50
CA ASP A 24 3.24 -10.72 -3.82
C ASP A 24 2.32 -9.50 -3.71
N ILE A 25 1.34 -9.54 -2.82
CA ILE A 25 0.43 -8.41 -2.60
C ILE A 25 1.19 -7.20 -2.05
N THR A 26 2.08 -7.40 -1.10
CA THR A 26 2.91 -6.33 -0.53
C THR A 26 3.75 -5.67 -1.61
N GLN A 27 4.39 -6.45 -2.46
CA GLN A 27 5.17 -5.91 -3.59
C GLN A 27 4.29 -5.14 -4.56
N ALA A 28 3.10 -5.67 -4.86
CA ALA A 28 2.15 -5.02 -5.75
C ALA A 28 1.73 -3.65 -5.20
N ILE A 29 1.47 -3.56 -3.89
CA ILE A 29 1.13 -2.29 -3.24
C ILE A 29 2.24 -1.25 -3.46
N HIS A 30 3.50 -1.63 -3.22
CA HIS A 30 4.63 -0.72 -3.44
C HIS A 30 4.73 -0.28 -4.88
N ILE A 31 4.58 -1.18 -5.82
CA ILE A 31 4.65 -0.87 -7.25
C ILE A 31 3.54 0.10 -7.65
N ILE A 32 2.31 -0.16 -7.23
CA ILE A 32 1.15 0.68 -7.57
C ILE A 32 1.34 2.10 -7.05
N LEU A 33 1.72 2.24 -5.79
CA LEU A 33 1.84 3.55 -5.16
C LEU A 33 3.06 4.34 -5.65
N ARG A 34 4.11 3.65 -6.07
CA ARG A 34 5.33 4.30 -6.57
C ARG A 34 5.33 4.56 -8.07
N THR A 35 4.39 4.01 -8.80
CA THR A 35 4.28 4.23 -10.24
C THR A 35 3.38 5.43 -10.51
N PRO A 36 3.90 6.54 -11.02
CA PRO A 36 3.06 7.67 -11.41
C PRO A 36 2.15 7.28 -12.56
N ARG A 37 0.86 7.61 -12.42
CA ARG A 37 -0.11 7.34 -13.46
C ARG A 37 0.30 8.04 -14.76
N GLY A 38 0.28 7.31 -15.86
CA GLY A 38 0.71 7.80 -17.15
C GLY A 38 2.16 7.50 -17.51
N SER A 39 2.95 6.95 -16.56
CA SER A 39 4.36 6.68 -16.81
C SER A 39 4.62 5.35 -17.51
N ASP A 40 3.66 4.41 -17.49
CA ASP A 40 3.80 3.12 -18.15
C ASP A 40 3.13 3.18 -19.52
N PRO A 41 3.91 3.11 -20.62
CA PRO A 41 3.34 3.21 -21.98
C PRO A 41 2.43 2.03 -22.34
N HIS A 42 2.62 0.87 -21.72
CA HIS A 42 1.78 -0.30 -21.95
C HIS A 42 0.48 -0.29 -21.15
N ARG A 43 0.48 0.42 -20.02
CA ARG A 43 -0.68 0.56 -19.14
C ARG A 43 -0.76 2.02 -18.67
N PRO A 44 -1.24 2.93 -19.53
CA PRO A 44 -1.18 4.37 -19.23
C PRO A 44 -2.00 4.78 -18.02
N GLU A 45 -2.99 3.98 -17.62
CA GLU A 45 -3.80 4.28 -16.45
C GLU A 45 -3.32 3.60 -15.16
N PHE A 46 -2.28 2.77 -15.27
CA PHE A 46 -1.74 2.07 -14.11
C PHE A 46 -0.95 2.99 -13.20
N GLY A 47 -1.09 2.78 -11.89
CA GLY A 47 -0.36 3.53 -10.89
C GLY A 47 -1.27 4.43 -10.07
N SER A 48 -0.68 5.46 -9.48
CA SER A 48 -1.38 6.39 -8.60
C SER A 48 -1.05 7.84 -8.95
N ASN A 49 -1.88 8.76 -8.45
CA ASN A 49 -1.67 10.20 -8.62
C ASN A 49 -0.98 10.83 -7.40
N LEU A 50 -0.35 10.04 -6.55
CA LEU A 50 0.33 10.54 -5.35
C LEU A 50 1.37 11.62 -5.65
N HIS A 51 2.06 11.48 -6.77
CA HIS A 51 3.10 12.43 -7.18
C HIS A 51 2.57 13.83 -7.42
N HIS A 52 1.28 14.01 -7.68
CA HIS A 52 0.69 15.33 -7.87
C HIS A 52 0.71 16.16 -6.60
N TYR A 53 0.81 15.54 -5.44
CA TYR A 53 0.70 16.20 -4.14
C TYR A 53 2.03 16.32 -3.40
N ILE A 54 3.13 15.95 -4.05
CA ILE A 54 4.44 15.87 -3.40
C ILE A 54 4.95 17.24 -2.93
N ASP A 55 4.53 18.32 -3.60
CA ASP A 55 4.90 19.68 -3.25
C ASP A 55 3.86 20.39 -2.37
N TYR A 56 2.76 19.73 -2.05
CA TYR A 56 1.74 20.28 -1.20
C TYR A 56 2.21 20.35 0.26
N PRO A 57 1.79 21.35 1.03
CA PRO A 57 1.96 21.30 2.48
C PRO A 57 1.36 20.01 3.04
N ILE A 58 2.03 19.43 4.03
CA ILE A 58 1.66 18.12 4.56
C ILE A 58 0.19 18.06 4.98
N ASP A 59 -0.29 19.07 5.70
CA ASP A 59 -1.67 19.12 6.18
C ASP A 59 -2.69 19.13 5.04
N ARG A 60 -2.36 19.72 3.91
CA ARG A 60 -3.22 19.74 2.73
C ARG A 60 -3.09 18.48 1.89
N ALA A 61 -1.91 17.88 1.90
CA ALA A 61 -1.65 16.67 1.12
C ALA A 61 -2.39 15.45 1.70
N ILE A 62 -2.52 15.36 3.02
CA ILE A 62 -3.05 14.16 3.71
C ILE A 62 -4.38 13.66 3.13
N PRO A 63 -5.45 14.46 3.00
CA PRO A 63 -6.72 13.94 2.50
C PRO A 63 -6.62 13.45 1.05
N HIS A 64 -5.83 14.13 0.23
CA HIS A 64 -5.64 13.72 -1.16
C HIS A 64 -4.84 12.42 -1.26
N VAL A 65 -3.78 12.32 -0.47
CA VAL A 65 -2.90 11.15 -0.48
C VAL A 65 -3.67 9.92 0.00
N VAL A 66 -4.47 10.04 1.05
CA VAL A 66 -5.30 8.93 1.55
C VAL A 66 -6.30 8.49 0.47
N ARG A 67 -7.00 9.43 -0.14
CA ARG A 67 -7.97 9.12 -1.18
C ARG A 67 -7.33 8.45 -2.38
N GLU A 68 -6.22 8.97 -2.88
CA GLU A 68 -5.53 8.41 -4.05
C GLU A 68 -4.99 7.01 -3.75
N THR A 69 -4.51 6.78 -2.54
CA THR A 69 -4.04 5.47 -2.11
C THR A 69 -5.19 4.45 -2.12
N VAL A 70 -6.31 4.81 -1.52
CA VAL A 70 -7.48 3.92 -1.48
C VAL A 70 -7.96 3.57 -2.89
N GLU A 71 -8.09 4.57 -3.75
CA GLU A 71 -8.57 4.36 -5.12
C GLU A 71 -7.61 3.51 -5.94
N ALA A 72 -6.30 3.77 -5.83
CA ALA A 72 -5.30 3.02 -6.59
C ALA A 72 -5.25 1.55 -6.19
N ILE A 73 -5.25 1.26 -4.90
CA ILE A 73 -5.22 -0.11 -4.40
C ILE A 73 -6.50 -0.84 -4.77
N LYS A 74 -7.63 -0.21 -4.60
CA LYS A 74 -8.92 -0.81 -4.94
C LYS A 74 -9.00 -1.17 -6.42
N ARG A 75 -8.45 -0.33 -7.28
CA ARG A 75 -8.48 -0.54 -8.73
C ARG A 75 -7.50 -1.62 -9.20
N TRP A 76 -6.28 -1.59 -8.68
CA TRP A 76 -5.18 -2.38 -9.24
C TRP A 76 -4.78 -3.61 -8.44
N GLU A 77 -5.23 -3.70 -7.17
CA GLU A 77 -4.96 -4.88 -6.34
C GLU A 77 -6.23 -5.32 -5.59
N PRO A 78 -7.17 -5.96 -6.29
CA PRO A 78 -8.43 -6.40 -5.67
C PRO A 78 -8.28 -7.50 -4.63
N ARG A 79 -7.14 -8.21 -4.62
CA ARG A 79 -6.87 -9.23 -3.58
C ARG A 79 -6.61 -8.60 -2.22
N CYS A 80 -6.28 -7.32 -2.19
CA CYS A 80 -6.00 -6.57 -0.97
C CYS A 80 -7.27 -5.85 -0.54
N LYS A 81 -7.86 -6.30 0.59
CA LYS A 81 -8.97 -5.58 1.18
C LYS A 81 -8.41 -4.51 2.10
N LEU A 82 -8.37 -3.29 1.61
CA LEU A 82 -7.80 -2.17 2.36
C LEU A 82 -8.79 -1.73 3.44
N LEU A 83 -8.31 -1.73 4.70
CA LEU A 83 -9.12 -1.37 5.86
C LEU A 83 -8.88 0.08 6.28
N ALA A 84 -7.64 0.52 6.24
CA ALA A 84 -7.28 1.88 6.66
C ALA A 84 -5.97 2.31 6.04
N VAL A 85 -5.83 3.62 5.81
CA VAL A 85 -4.58 4.26 5.42
C VAL A 85 -4.26 5.31 6.46
N LYS A 86 -3.12 5.17 7.13
CA LYS A 86 -2.69 6.10 8.17
C LYS A 86 -1.41 6.79 7.74
N PRO A 87 -1.42 8.11 7.55
CA PRO A 87 -0.19 8.85 7.31
C PRO A 87 0.59 8.98 8.61
N LEU A 88 1.87 8.63 8.56
CA LEU A 88 2.81 8.76 9.67
C LEU A 88 3.80 9.84 9.29
N ILE A 89 3.82 10.93 10.07
CA ILE A 89 4.64 12.09 9.75
C ILE A 89 5.83 12.13 10.72
N ASP A 90 7.04 12.23 10.13
CA ASP A 90 8.27 12.39 10.87
C ASP A 90 9.06 13.54 10.24
N GLY A 91 8.98 14.72 10.86
CA GLY A 91 9.58 15.91 10.31
C GLY A 91 8.98 16.26 8.96
N THR A 92 9.81 16.21 7.91
CA THR A 92 9.38 16.49 6.54
C THR A 92 9.02 15.22 5.76
N HIS A 93 9.16 14.04 6.41
CA HIS A 93 8.87 12.76 5.77
C HIS A 93 7.48 12.27 6.11
N MET A 94 6.85 11.61 5.14
CA MET A 94 5.55 10.98 5.33
C MET A 94 5.63 9.53 4.87
N THR A 95 5.24 8.62 5.76
CA THR A 95 5.09 7.19 5.46
C THR A 95 3.60 6.86 5.52
N LEU A 96 3.14 6.08 4.55
CA LEU A 96 1.76 5.61 4.53
C LEU A 96 1.72 4.21 5.10
N ARG A 97 0.97 4.04 6.17
CA ARG A 97 0.73 2.72 6.76
C ARG A 97 -0.64 2.22 6.31
N LEU A 98 -0.63 1.17 5.51
CA LEU A 98 -1.83 0.54 5.00
C LEU A 98 -2.15 -0.68 5.85
N SER A 99 -3.32 -0.68 6.47
CA SER A 99 -3.86 -1.85 7.16
C SER A 99 -4.83 -2.54 6.20
N TRP A 100 -4.58 -3.81 5.94
CA TRP A 100 -5.38 -4.56 4.96
C TRP A 100 -5.52 -6.01 5.39
N GLU A 101 -6.45 -6.71 4.78
CA GLU A 101 -6.60 -8.14 5.01
C GLU A 101 -6.58 -8.91 3.70
N THR A 102 -6.14 -10.16 3.79
CA THR A 102 -6.13 -11.08 2.66
C THR A 102 -7.54 -11.57 2.38
N THR A 103 -7.73 -12.24 1.23
CA THR A 103 -9.02 -12.84 0.89
C THR A 103 -9.46 -13.90 1.90
N SER A 104 -8.52 -14.47 2.64
CA SER A 104 -8.81 -15.43 3.73
C SER A 104 -9.05 -14.75 5.08
N GLY A 105 -9.05 -13.43 5.14
CA GLY A 105 -9.37 -12.68 6.35
C GLY A 105 -8.23 -12.45 7.31
N VAL A 106 -6.98 -12.63 6.88
CA VAL A 106 -5.80 -12.42 7.72
C VAL A 106 -5.35 -10.97 7.64
N LEU A 107 -5.19 -10.34 8.80
CA LEU A 107 -4.78 -8.94 8.89
C LEU A 107 -3.29 -8.77 8.60
N GLN A 108 -2.98 -7.75 7.80
CA GLN A 108 -1.62 -7.37 7.44
C GLN A 108 -1.44 -5.86 7.54
N ALA A 109 -0.20 -5.41 7.58
CA ALA A 109 0.13 -3.99 7.50
C ALA A 109 1.34 -3.80 6.59
N THR A 110 1.30 -2.77 5.77
CA THR A 110 2.39 -2.43 4.85
C THR A 110 2.69 -0.95 4.99
N GLU A 111 3.97 -0.61 5.06
CA GLU A 111 4.41 0.78 5.13
C GLU A 111 5.10 1.16 3.83
N VAL A 112 4.69 2.30 3.27
CA VAL A 112 5.26 2.84 2.03
C VAL A 112 5.74 4.25 2.28
N LEU A 113 7.03 4.48 2.10
CA LEU A 113 7.57 5.84 2.18
C LEU A 113 7.11 6.61 0.95
N TRP A 114 6.34 7.67 1.18
CA TRP A 114 5.85 8.49 0.09
C TRP A 114 6.72 9.71 -0.17
N ARG A 115 7.22 10.34 0.92
CA ARG A 115 7.86 11.65 0.78
C ARG A 115 9.01 11.83 1.77
#